data_7d82a90def834fc075a5cc77cbb0a73f
#
_entry.id   7d82a90def834fc075a5cc77cbb0a73f
#
_cell.length_a   1.000
_cell.length_b   1.000
_cell.length_c   1.000
_cell.angle_alpha   90.00
_cell.angle_beta   90.00
_cell.angle_gamma   90.00
#
_symmetry.space_group_name_H-M   'P 1'
#
loop_
_entity.id
_entity.type
_entity.pdbx_description
1 polymer ?
#
loop_
_entity_poly.entity_id
_entity_poly.type
_entity_poly.pdbx_seq_one_letter_code
_entity_poly.pdbx_strand_id
1 'polypeptide(L)'
;MKKITAAVLLTMGLAAAGMAADFKGFVEDTKCSTIPSMKNDSACAQRCIKGGDPAVLVTDDGKIYKIANQDKIVAFAGKNVTVTGDLKGDTITVASVK
;
A
#
# COMPACT_ATOMS: atom_id res chain seq x y z
N MET A 1 -17.86 -24.80 -27.46
CA MET A 1 -17.74 -24.58 -27.35
C MET A 1 -17.73 -24.17 -27.20
N LYS A 2 -17.64 -23.72 -27.19
CA LYS A 2 -17.63 -23.23 -27.18
C LYS A 2 -17.58 -22.64 -26.53
N LYS A 3 -17.75 -22.29 -26.13
CA LYS A 3 -17.77 -21.66 -25.58
C LYS A 3 -17.33 -21.25 -24.76
N ILE A 4 -17.50 -21.33 -24.03
CA ILE A 4 -16.83 -21.04 -23.21
C ILE A 4 -16.06 -19.92 -23.22
N THR A 5 -15.61 -19.70 -23.91
CA THR A 5 -14.89 -18.63 -24.22
C THR A 5 -15.43 -17.47 -23.63
N ALA A 6 -16.59 -17.32 -23.76
CA ALA A 6 -17.22 -16.18 -23.27
C ALA A 6 -16.76 -15.78 -21.94
N ALA A 7 -16.78 -16.65 -21.13
CA ALA A 7 -16.43 -16.39 -19.80
C ALA A 7 -15.18 -15.64 -19.71
N VAL A 8 -14.28 -16.03 -20.32
CA VAL A 8 -13.05 -15.43 -20.27
C VAL A 8 -13.11 -14.02 -20.57
N LEU A 9 -13.75 -13.69 -21.49
CA LEU A 9 -13.81 -12.39 -21.89
C LEU A 9 -14.08 -11.53 -20.79
N LEU A 10 -15.00 -11.80 -20.10
CA LEU A 10 -15.37 -11.06 -19.09
C LEU A 10 -14.25 -10.58 -18.35
N THR A 11 -13.46 -11.40 -17.97
CA THR A 11 -12.41 -11.05 -17.18
C THR A 11 -11.64 -9.94 -17.69
N MET A 12 -11.54 -9.83 -18.85
CA MET A 12 -10.80 -8.79 -19.42
C MET A 12 -11.26 -7.51 -18.99
N GLY A 13 -12.42 -7.26 -19.13
CA GLY A 13 -12.93 -6.00 -18.82
C GLY A 13 -12.51 -5.55 -17.48
N LEU A 14 -12.47 -6.45 -16.57
CA LEU A 14 -12.13 -6.10 -15.31
C LEU A 14 -10.73 -5.65 -15.20
N ALA A 15 -9.90 -6.26 -15.84
CA ALA A 15 -8.52 -5.95 -15.73
C ALA A 15 -8.32 -4.50 -16.02
N ALA A 16 -9.03 -3.96 -16.89
CA ALA A 16 -8.80 -2.60 -17.27
C ALA A 16 -9.26 -1.65 -16.22
N ALA A 17 -10.17 -2.04 -15.45
CA ALA A 17 -10.75 -1.15 -14.49
C ALA A 17 -9.98 -0.92 -13.21
N GLY A 18 -8.80 -1.24 -13.18
CA GLY A 18 -8.07 -1.03 -11.96
C GLY A 18 -7.83 -2.35 -11.32
N MET A 19 -6.62 -2.70 -11.12
CA MET A 19 -6.29 -3.98 -10.63
C MET A 19 -5.74 -3.90 -9.26
N ALA A 20 -6.24 -4.73 -8.40
CA ALA A 20 -5.67 -4.87 -7.09
C ALA A 20 -4.32 -5.57 -7.24
N ALA A 21 -3.32 -5.08 -6.60
CA ALA A 21 -1.99 -5.68 -6.62
C ALA A 21 -1.47 -5.73 -5.20
N ASP A 22 -0.43 -6.53 -5.00
CA ASP A 22 0.16 -6.65 -3.68
C ASP A 22 1.45 -5.83 -3.62
N PHE A 23 1.62 -5.12 -2.50
CA PHE A 23 2.79 -4.28 -2.30
C PHE A 23 3.37 -4.63 -0.93
N LYS A 24 4.61 -5.09 -0.91
CA LYS A 24 5.26 -5.43 0.35
C LYS A 24 6.14 -4.30 0.81
N GLY A 25 6.04 -3.93 2.04
CA GLY A 25 6.87 -2.87 2.55
C GLY A 25 6.66 -2.59 4.03
N PHE A 26 7.27 -1.52 4.47
CA PHE A 26 7.24 -1.09 5.86
C PHE A 26 6.32 0.12 5.97
N VAL A 27 5.47 0.14 6.98
CA VAL A 27 4.57 1.27 7.20
C VAL A 27 5.30 2.32 8.01
N GLU A 28 5.58 3.44 7.37
CA GLU A 28 6.36 4.51 7.97
C GLU A 28 5.58 5.82 7.90
N ASP A 29 5.95 6.82 8.67
CA ASP A 29 5.33 8.12 8.55
C ASP A 29 6.01 8.90 7.42
N THR A 30 5.35 9.91 6.91
CA THR A 30 5.85 10.69 5.78
C THR A 30 7.19 11.33 6.10
N LYS A 31 7.39 11.82 7.30
CA LYS A 31 8.63 12.46 7.66
C LYS A 31 9.79 11.49 7.72
N CYS A 32 9.63 10.41 8.45
CA CYS A 32 10.71 9.45 8.64
C CYS A 32 11.11 8.77 7.33
N SER A 33 10.17 8.64 6.41
CA SER A 33 10.46 7.96 5.15
C SER A 33 11.49 8.71 4.30
N THR A 34 11.64 10.00 4.54
CA THR A 34 12.60 10.82 3.78
C THR A 34 13.92 11.00 4.51
N ILE A 35 14.04 10.48 5.73
CA ILE A 35 15.27 10.61 6.51
C ILE A 35 15.94 9.24 6.59
N PRO A 36 17.06 9.05 5.89
CA PRO A 36 17.72 7.74 5.85
C PRO A 36 18.00 7.10 7.20
N SER A 37 18.39 7.87 8.18
CA SER A 37 18.71 7.31 9.49
C SER A 37 17.46 6.85 10.26
N MET A 38 16.28 7.26 9.82
CA MET A 38 15.05 6.88 10.49
C MET A 38 14.26 5.86 9.67
N LYS A 39 14.85 5.37 8.59
CA LYS A 39 14.19 4.40 7.77
C LYS A 39 14.06 3.10 8.54
N ASN A 40 12.88 2.50 8.51
CA ASN A 40 12.56 1.29 9.22
C ASN A 40 12.63 1.44 10.75
N ASP A 41 12.52 2.67 11.24
CA ASP A 41 12.48 2.90 12.68
C ASP A 41 11.03 2.76 13.14
N SER A 42 10.71 1.63 13.72
CA SER A 42 9.36 1.31 14.15
C SER A 42 8.82 2.28 15.19
N ALA A 43 9.65 2.64 16.15
CA ALA A 43 9.22 3.55 17.21
C ALA A 43 8.92 4.93 16.66
N CYS A 44 9.73 5.41 15.73
CA CYS A 44 9.53 6.70 15.12
C CYS A 44 8.24 6.69 14.32
N ALA A 45 8.02 5.65 13.52
CA ALA A 45 6.83 5.53 12.70
C ALA A 45 5.57 5.53 13.58
N GLN A 46 5.58 4.73 14.63
CA GLN A 46 4.42 4.64 15.51
C GLN A 46 4.12 5.98 16.16
N ARG A 47 5.15 6.64 16.66
CA ARG A 47 4.97 7.91 17.36
C ARG A 47 4.44 8.99 16.43
N CYS A 48 5.02 9.12 15.26
CA CYS A 48 4.62 10.15 14.32
C CYS A 48 3.24 9.91 13.72
N ILE A 49 2.93 8.68 13.41
CA ILE A 49 1.62 8.35 12.86
C ILE A 49 0.54 8.58 13.92
N LYS A 50 0.82 8.25 15.17
CA LYS A 50 -0.13 8.48 16.24
C LYS A 50 -0.33 9.97 16.43
N GLY A 51 0.68 10.77 16.15
CA GLY A 51 0.62 12.22 16.27
C GLY A 51 -0.10 12.89 15.11
N GLY A 52 -0.56 12.11 14.13
CA GLY A 52 -1.31 12.67 13.02
C GLY A 52 -0.59 12.73 11.69
N ASP A 53 0.65 12.31 11.62
CA ASP A 53 1.37 12.31 10.33
C ASP A 53 0.82 11.18 9.46
N PRO A 54 0.67 11.43 8.15
CA PRO A 54 0.18 10.39 7.26
C PRO A 54 1.13 9.21 7.18
N ALA A 55 0.59 8.02 7.16
CA ALA A 55 1.38 6.81 6.97
C ALA A 55 1.63 6.58 5.48
N VAL A 56 2.79 6.04 5.16
CA VAL A 56 3.14 5.67 3.79
C VAL A 56 3.70 4.26 3.80
N LEU A 57 3.76 3.61 2.65
CA LEU A 57 4.36 2.29 2.52
C LEU A 57 5.69 2.45 1.80
N VAL A 58 6.76 2.00 2.43
CA VAL A 58 8.10 2.07 1.85
C VAL A 58 8.50 0.66 1.46
N THR A 59 8.67 0.40 0.19
CA THR A 59 9.01 -0.93 -0.30
C THR A 59 10.51 -1.20 -0.21
N ASP A 60 10.90 -2.45 -0.36
CA ASP A 60 12.32 -2.83 -0.25
C ASP A 60 13.20 -2.16 -1.30
N ASP A 61 12.64 -1.82 -2.45
CA ASP A 61 13.39 -1.15 -3.50
C ASP A 61 13.42 0.38 -3.32
N GLY A 62 12.92 0.85 -2.19
CA GLY A 62 12.99 2.27 -1.86
C GLY A 62 11.85 3.13 -2.37
N LYS A 63 10.83 2.55 -2.95
CA LYS A 63 9.70 3.34 -3.40
C LYS A 63 8.81 3.70 -2.24
N ILE A 64 8.26 4.89 -2.26
CA ILE A 64 7.37 5.38 -1.23
C ILE A 64 5.98 5.56 -1.84
N TYR A 65 5.01 4.82 -1.33
CA TYR A 65 3.64 4.94 -1.80
C TYR A 65 2.77 5.61 -0.76
N LYS A 66 1.98 6.57 -1.20
CA LYS A 66 1.02 7.23 -0.31
C LYS A 66 -0.18 6.30 -0.15
N ILE A 67 -0.91 6.47 0.93
CA ILE A 67 -2.09 5.65 1.20
C ILE A 67 -3.31 6.56 1.22
N ALA A 68 -4.26 6.29 0.37
CA ALA A 68 -5.45 7.11 0.27
C ALA A 68 -6.37 6.97 1.48
N ASN A 69 -6.57 5.75 1.94
CA ASN A 69 -7.46 5.48 3.06
C ASN A 69 -6.65 5.14 4.31
N GLN A 70 -6.16 6.16 4.96
CA GLN A 70 -5.28 6.04 6.15
C GLN A 70 -5.81 5.12 7.25
N ASP A 71 -7.10 5.08 7.45
CA ASP A 71 -7.69 4.27 8.51
C ASP A 71 -7.41 2.77 8.33
N LYS A 72 -7.08 2.35 7.13
CA LYS A 72 -6.81 0.93 6.88
C LYS A 72 -5.35 0.57 7.16
N ILE A 73 -4.48 1.55 7.28
CA ILE A 73 -3.05 1.29 7.42
C ILE A 73 -2.45 1.74 8.74
N VAL A 74 -3.04 2.73 9.41
CA VAL A 74 -2.45 3.29 10.63
C VAL A 74 -2.25 2.27 11.76
N ALA A 75 -3.07 1.25 11.80
CA ALA A 75 -2.92 0.21 12.84
C ALA A 75 -1.64 -0.62 12.65
N PHE A 76 -1.03 -0.53 11.47
CA PHE A 76 0.15 -1.30 11.15
C PHE A 76 1.42 -0.45 11.18
N ALA A 77 1.34 0.73 11.78
CA ALA A 77 2.48 1.63 11.86
C ALA A 77 3.71 0.93 12.42
N GLY A 78 4.82 1.09 11.74
CA GLY A 78 6.08 0.49 12.17
C GLY A 78 6.21 -1.01 11.92
N LYS A 79 5.34 -1.58 11.10
CA LYS A 79 5.39 -3.01 10.79
C LYS A 79 5.63 -3.27 9.31
N ASN A 80 6.21 -4.42 9.02
CA ASN A 80 6.35 -4.88 7.64
C ASN A 80 5.07 -5.59 7.28
N VAL A 81 4.46 -5.22 6.17
CA VAL A 81 3.17 -5.76 5.78
C VAL A 81 3.10 -5.99 4.28
N THR A 82 2.08 -6.71 3.85
CA THR A 82 1.73 -6.82 2.43
C THR A 82 0.38 -6.13 2.29
N VAL A 83 0.36 -5.07 1.50
CA VAL A 83 -0.84 -4.31 1.25
C VAL A 83 -1.42 -4.73 -0.09
N THR A 84 -2.70 -5.07 -0.13
CA THR A 84 -3.38 -5.36 -1.39
C THR A 84 -4.28 -4.18 -1.67
N GLY A 85 -4.16 -3.61 -2.84
CA GLY A 85 -4.98 -2.46 -3.20
C GLY A 85 -4.75 -1.99 -4.62
N ASP A 86 -5.39 -0.88 -4.96
CA ASP A 86 -5.29 -0.31 -6.29
C ASP A 86 -4.30 0.85 -6.28
N LEU A 87 -3.38 0.84 -7.22
CA LEU A 87 -2.39 1.90 -7.35
C LEU A 87 -2.81 2.90 -8.41
N LYS A 88 -2.77 4.18 -8.04
CA LYS A 88 -3.04 5.22 -8.99
C LYS A 88 -1.94 6.24 -8.81
N GLY A 89 -1.04 6.35 -9.76
CA GLY A 89 0.15 7.20 -9.62
C GLY A 89 1.03 6.62 -8.52
N ASP A 90 1.18 7.33 -7.42
CA ASP A 90 1.98 6.88 -6.29
C ASP A 90 1.10 6.62 -5.05
N THR A 91 -0.21 6.56 -5.24
CA THR A 91 -1.15 6.41 -4.13
C THR A 91 -1.88 5.08 -4.21
N ILE A 92 -1.90 4.35 -3.12
CA ILE A 92 -2.59 3.07 -3.04
C ILE A 92 -3.88 3.25 -2.26
N THR A 93 -4.98 2.74 -2.81
CA THR A 93 -6.23 2.63 -2.08
C THR A 93 -6.26 1.21 -1.54
N VAL A 94 -6.15 1.07 -0.25
CA VAL A 94 -5.99 -0.23 0.41
C VAL A 94 -7.27 -1.02 0.49
N ALA A 95 -7.23 -2.27 0.07
CA ALA A 95 -8.35 -3.19 0.22
C ALA A 95 -8.10 -4.07 1.45
N SER A 96 -6.89 -4.54 1.63
CA SER A 96 -6.55 -5.37 2.78
C SER A 96 -5.07 -5.27 3.12
N VAL A 97 -4.73 -5.61 4.34
CA VAL A 97 -3.35 -5.59 4.83
C VAL A 97 -3.11 -6.89 5.60
N LYS A 98 -1.96 -7.49 5.38
CA LYS A 98 -1.57 -8.69 6.13
C LYS A 98 -0.30 -8.49 6.86
#